data_c495370fc0357ca2a3a8a07b6e38a135
#
_entry.id   c495370fc0357ca2a3a8a07b6e38a135
#
_cell.length_a   1.000
_cell.length_b   1.000
_cell.length_c   1.000
_cell.angle_alpha   90.00
_cell.angle_beta   90.00
_cell.angle_gamma   90.00
#
_symmetry.space_group_name_H-M   'P 1'
#
loop_
_entity.id
_entity.type
_entity.pdbx_description
1 polymer ?
#
loop_
_entity_poly.entity_id
_entity_poly.type
_entity_poly.pdbx_seq_one_letter_code
_entity_poly.pdbx_strand_id
1 'polypeptide(L)'
;SYERKKAFLKADKDLIESLKINPDEPYVLNYLGYSWLERSYKIPEAMDMLKEAYSLRENDPYITDSIGWAYYLIEDFVNAKKYLEKAVKLMPYDPIVNDHYGDVLWRLNKKVQARYFWNGVLKLEDTEEKLKKEIEKKLVFGL
;
A
#
# COMPACT_ATOMS: atom_id res chain seq x y z
N SER A 1 0.92 22.01 3.02
CA SER A 1 1.32 23.36 2.64
C SER A 1 0.99 23.64 1.16
N TYR A 2 0.96 24.90 0.81
CA TYR A 2 0.71 25.34 -0.57
C TYR A 2 1.76 24.79 -1.55
N GLU A 3 3.02 24.83 -1.17
CA GLU A 3 4.13 24.35 -2.00
C GLU A 3 4.04 22.84 -2.24
N ARG A 4 3.71 22.07 -1.20
CA ARG A 4 3.53 20.63 -1.30
C ARG A 4 2.37 20.28 -2.22
N LYS A 5 1.24 20.97 -2.08
CA LYS A 5 0.07 20.80 -2.94
C LYS A 5 0.40 21.13 -4.40
N LYS A 6 1.16 22.18 -4.64
CA LYS A 6 1.61 22.57 -5.98
C LYS A 6 2.54 21.52 -6.59
N ALA A 7 3.44 20.93 -5.79
CA ALA A 7 4.33 19.86 -6.24
C ALA A 7 3.55 18.61 -6.65
N PHE A 8 2.51 18.22 -5.89
CA PHE A 8 1.65 17.11 -6.24
C PHE A 8 0.89 17.35 -7.55
N LEU A 9 0.35 18.54 -7.75
CA LEU A 9 -0.37 18.87 -8.98
C LEU A 9 0.54 18.80 -10.21
N LYS A 10 1.77 19.23 -10.08
CA LYS A 10 2.75 19.14 -11.16
C LYS A 10 3.12 17.70 -11.47
N ALA A 11 3.39 16.89 -10.44
CA ALA A 11 3.70 15.47 -10.60
C ALA A 11 2.54 14.73 -11.24
N ASP A 12 1.31 14.99 -10.80
CA ASP A 12 0.10 14.40 -11.38
C ASP A 12 -0.02 14.74 -12.86
N LYS A 13 0.22 15.99 -13.23
CA LYS A 13 0.17 16.42 -14.63
C LYS A 13 1.15 15.65 -15.49
N ASP A 14 2.38 15.49 -15.04
CA ASP A 14 3.43 14.77 -15.77
C ASP A 14 3.06 13.30 -15.95
N LEU A 15 2.53 12.66 -14.90
CA LEU A 15 2.10 11.27 -14.93
C LEU A 15 0.88 11.07 -15.85
N ILE A 16 -0.08 11.99 -15.80
CA ILE A 16 -1.25 11.95 -16.68
C ILE A 16 -0.84 12.08 -18.14
N GLU A 17 0.11 12.96 -18.45
CA GLU A 17 0.65 13.09 -19.80
C GLU A 17 1.35 11.82 -20.27
N SER A 18 2.10 11.17 -19.37
CA SER A 18 2.72 9.87 -19.65
C SER A 18 1.67 8.82 -20.01
N LEU A 19 0.54 8.77 -19.29
CA LEU A 19 -0.55 7.84 -19.56
C LEU A 19 -1.28 8.14 -20.87
N LYS A 20 -1.30 9.38 -21.33
CA LYS A 20 -1.85 9.72 -22.66
C LYS A 20 -1.03 9.12 -23.79
N ILE A 21 0.27 9.02 -23.59
CA ILE A 21 1.19 8.44 -24.57
C ILE A 21 1.15 6.91 -24.48
N ASN A 22 1.11 6.38 -23.25
CA ASN A 22 1.10 4.95 -22.98
C ASN A 22 0.08 4.64 -21.88
N PRO A 23 -1.22 4.48 -22.23
CA PRO A 23 -2.30 4.32 -21.24
C PRO A 23 -2.20 3.06 -20.38
N ASP A 24 -1.49 2.05 -20.84
CA ASP A 24 -1.37 0.76 -20.17
C ASP A 24 -0.04 0.59 -19.41
N GLU A 25 0.60 1.70 -19.01
CA GLU A 25 1.83 1.64 -18.22
C GLU A 25 1.51 1.30 -16.75
N PRO A 26 1.77 0.04 -16.31
CA PRO A 26 1.30 -0.40 -14.98
C PRO A 26 1.95 0.34 -13.82
N TYR A 27 3.23 0.69 -13.92
CA TYR A 27 3.91 1.37 -12.82
C TYR A 27 3.45 2.82 -12.67
N VAL A 28 3.15 3.50 -13.77
CA VAL A 28 2.60 4.86 -13.74
C VAL A 28 1.18 4.84 -13.16
N LEU A 29 0.34 3.90 -13.61
CA LEU A 29 -1.00 3.69 -13.05
C LEU A 29 -0.94 3.42 -11.55
N ASN A 30 -0.03 2.56 -11.13
CA ASN A 30 0.16 2.21 -9.73
C ASN A 30 0.58 3.43 -8.90
N TYR A 31 1.58 4.15 -9.36
CA TYR A 31 2.10 5.31 -8.64
C TYR A 31 1.06 6.42 -8.51
N LEU A 32 0.39 6.76 -9.59
CA LEU A 32 -0.62 7.82 -9.60
C LEU A 32 -1.82 7.43 -8.74
N GLY A 33 -2.34 6.22 -8.93
CA GLY A 33 -3.47 5.73 -8.14
C GLY A 33 -3.19 5.68 -6.65
N TYR A 34 -2.03 5.16 -6.27
CA TYR A 34 -1.62 5.10 -4.88
C TYR A 34 -1.47 6.50 -4.28
N SER A 35 -0.82 7.42 -4.99
CA SER A 35 -0.65 8.81 -4.55
C SER A 35 -2.00 9.50 -4.33
N TRP A 36 -2.95 9.31 -5.24
CA TRP A 36 -4.29 9.88 -5.09
C TRP A 36 -5.02 9.31 -3.88
N LEU A 37 -4.89 8.00 -3.65
CA LEU A 37 -5.52 7.37 -2.48
C LEU A 37 -4.95 7.88 -1.17
N GLU A 38 -3.64 8.03 -1.07
CA GLU A 38 -3.00 8.59 0.12
C GLU A 38 -3.46 10.00 0.44
N ARG A 39 -3.78 10.78 -0.60
CA ARG A 39 -4.28 12.14 -0.45
C ARG A 39 -5.81 12.22 -0.35
N SER A 40 -6.49 11.09 -0.35
CA SER A 40 -7.95 11.00 -0.40
C SER A 40 -8.55 11.77 -1.58
N TYR A 41 -7.86 11.72 -2.72
CA TYR A 41 -8.22 12.47 -3.93
C TYR A 41 -8.71 11.51 -5.00
N LYS A 42 -9.89 11.79 -5.56
CA LYS A 42 -10.52 10.99 -6.63
C LYS A 42 -10.44 9.48 -6.37
N ILE A 43 -10.92 9.07 -5.21
CA ILE A 43 -10.80 7.68 -4.74
C ILE A 43 -11.33 6.66 -5.75
N PRO A 44 -12.52 6.81 -6.38
CA PRO A 44 -12.98 5.83 -7.38
C PRO A 44 -12.04 5.69 -8.56
N GLU A 45 -11.56 6.79 -9.12
CA GLU A 45 -10.63 6.78 -10.25
C GLU A 45 -9.27 6.18 -9.85
N ALA A 46 -8.81 6.49 -8.64
CA ALA A 46 -7.56 5.93 -8.10
C ALA A 46 -7.67 4.40 -7.97
N MET A 47 -8.78 3.90 -7.44
CA MET A 47 -9.03 2.46 -7.34
C MET A 47 -9.03 1.80 -8.73
N ASP A 48 -9.66 2.42 -9.72
CA ASP A 48 -9.69 1.89 -11.08
C ASP A 48 -8.28 1.79 -11.68
N MET A 49 -7.44 2.79 -11.46
CA MET A 49 -6.05 2.77 -11.92
C MET A 49 -5.26 1.64 -11.27
N LEU A 50 -5.44 1.41 -9.97
CA LEU A 50 -4.74 0.32 -9.27
C LEU A 50 -5.22 -1.05 -9.71
N LYS A 51 -6.52 -1.21 -9.95
CA LYS A 51 -7.08 -2.46 -10.48
C LYS A 51 -6.53 -2.76 -11.86
N GLU A 52 -6.43 -1.75 -12.71
CA GLU A 52 -5.85 -1.90 -14.05
C GLU A 52 -4.36 -2.26 -13.97
N ALA A 53 -3.60 -1.56 -13.14
CA ALA A 53 -2.18 -1.87 -12.92
C ALA A 53 -2.00 -3.32 -12.48
N TYR A 54 -2.81 -3.78 -11.53
CA TYR A 54 -2.77 -5.16 -11.06
C TYR A 54 -3.10 -6.15 -12.17
N SER A 55 -4.11 -5.88 -12.99
CA SER A 55 -4.47 -6.77 -14.10
C SER A 55 -3.34 -6.91 -15.11
N LEU A 56 -2.52 -5.89 -15.28
CA LEU A 56 -1.37 -5.90 -16.19
C LEU A 56 -0.15 -6.60 -15.58
N ARG A 57 -0.01 -6.62 -14.27
CA ARG A 57 1.14 -7.18 -13.54
C ARG A 57 0.69 -7.89 -12.25
N GLU A 58 -0.04 -8.98 -12.39
CA GLU A 58 -0.65 -9.70 -11.25
C GLU A 58 0.36 -10.28 -10.25
N ASN A 59 1.58 -10.54 -10.68
CA ASN A 59 2.62 -11.12 -9.81
C ASN A 59 3.70 -10.11 -9.40
N ASP A 60 3.49 -8.83 -9.68
CA ASP A 60 4.39 -7.80 -9.17
C ASP A 60 4.07 -7.53 -7.70
N PRO A 61 5.05 -7.72 -6.79
CA PRO A 61 4.78 -7.59 -5.36
C PRO A 61 4.42 -6.16 -4.93
N TYR A 62 5.02 -5.15 -5.56
CA TYR A 62 4.75 -3.75 -5.23
C TYR A 62 3.35 -3.34 -5.65
N ILE A 63 2.92 -3.73 -6.84
CA ILE A 63 1.56 -3.45 -7.33
C ILE A 63 0.53 -4.23 -6.51
N THR A 64 0.84 -5.47 -6.14
CA THR A 64 -0.03 -6.29 -5.28
C THR A 64 -0.20 -5.65 -3.90
N ASP A 65 0.89 -5.17 -3.29
CA ASP A 65 0.83 -4.45 -2.02
C ASP A 65 0.02 -3.16 -2.15
N SER A 66 0.23 -2.41 -3.23
CA SER A 66 -0.49 -1.14 -3.45
C SER A 66 -2.00 -1.33 -3.54
N ILE A 67 -2.47 -2.31 -4.30
CA ILE A 67 -3.92 -2.55 -4.38
C ILE A 67 -4.47 -3.08 -3.05
N GLY A 68 -3.71 -3.91 -2.35
CA GLY A 68 -4.09 -4.39 -1.02
C GLY A 68 -4.24 -3.25 -0.03
N TRP A 69 -3.26 -2.35 0.01
CA TRP A 69 -3.31 -1.19 0.89
C TRP A 69 -4.41 -0.21 0.50
N ALA A 70 -4.69 -0.08 -0.80
CA ALA A 70 -5.81 0.72 -1.29
C ALA A 70 -7.15 0.23 -0.72
N TYR A 71 -7.38 -1.07 -0.76
CA TYR A 71 -8.57 -1.65 -0.13
C TYR A 71 -8.60 -1.40 1.37
N TYR A 72 -7.46 -1.48 2.05
CA TYR A 72 -7.37 -1.15 3.47
C TYR A 72 -7.81 0.30 3.75
N LEU A 73 -7.33 1.24 2.94
CA LEU A 73 -7.66 2.66 3.13
C LEU A 73 -9.15 2.96 2.95
N ILE A 74 -9.83 2.22 2.08
CA ILE A 74 -11.30 2.35 1.93
C ILE A 74 -12.08 1.42 2.86
N GLU A 75 -11.40 0.79 3.80
CA GLU A 75 -11.96 -0.08 4.82
C GLU A 75 -12.61 -1.37 4.29
N ASP A 76 -12.22 -1.80 3.09
CA ASP A 76 -12.56 -3.13 2.58
C ASP A 76 -11.49 -4.12 3.01
N PHE A 77 -11.56 -4.53 4.27
CA PHE A 77 -10.51 -5.35 4.89
C PHE A 77 -10.46 -6.78 4.36
N VAL A 78 -11.56 -7.30 3.86
CA VAL A 78 -11.59 -8.65 3.28
C VAL A 78 -10.76 -8.69 1.99
N ASN A 79 -10.97 -7.76 1.08
CA ASN A 79 -10.18 -7.66 -0.14
C ASN A 79 -8.74 -7.23 0.17
N ALA A 80 -8.55 -6.33 1.12
CA ALA A 80 -7.22 -5.93 1.56
C ALA A 80 -6.40 -7.13 2.01
N LYS A 81 -6.96 -8.00 2.84
CA LYS A 81 -6.28 -9.22 3.30
C LYS A 81 -5.89 -10.11 2.14
N LYS A 82 -6.78 -10.31 1.17
CA LYS A 82 -6.53 -11.16 0.01
C LYS A 82 -5.26 -10.73 -0.75
N TYR A 83 -5.13 -9.45 -1.04
CA TYR A 83 -4.00 -8.93 -1.80
C TYR A 83 -2.73 -8.79 -0.94
N LEU A 84 -2.86 -8.36 0.31
CA LEU A 84 -1.71 -8.22 1.20
C LEU A 84 -1.12 -9.59 1.58
N GLU A 85 -1.94 -10.60 1.74
CA GLU A 85 -1.46 -11.98 1.94
C GLU A 85 -0.62 -12.45 0.74
N LYS A 86 -1.09 -12.18 -0.47
CA LYS A 86 -0.34 -12.49 -1.68
C LYS A 86 0.98 -11.70 -1.73
N ALA A 87 0.95 -10.42 -1.39
CA ALA A 87 2.15 -9.58 -1.37
C ALA A 87 3.21 -10.10 -0.39
N VAL A 88 2.79 -10.52 0.81
CA VAL A 88 3.70 -11.12 1.80
C VAL A 88 4.33 -12.41 1.28
N LYS A 89 3.57 -13.23 0.56
CA LYS A 89 4.11 -14.45 -0.06
C LYS A 89 5.13 -14.14 -1.15
N LEU A 90 4.92 -13.06 -1.89
CA LEU A 90 5.85 -12.61 -2.93
C LEU A 90 7.10 -11.92 -2.36
N MET A 91 6.95 -11.20 -1.23
CA MET A 91 8.04 -10.47 -0.57
C MET A 91 8.01 -10.71 0.95
N PRO A 92 8.40 -11.93 1.40
CA PRO A 92 8.26 -12.29 2.82
C PRO A 92 9.19 -11.52 3.76
N TYR A 93 10.22 -10.86 3.24
CA TYR A 93 11.19 -10.12 4.05
C TYR A 93 11.10 -8.61 3.86
N ASP A 94 10.03 -8.11 3.24
CA ASP A 94 9.83 -6.67 3.10
C ASP A 94 9.13 -6.12 4.35
N PRO A 95 9.74 -5.12 5.04
CA PRO A 95 9.16 -4.58 6.27
C PRO A 95 7.80 -3.92 6.08
N ILE A 96 7.64 -3.15 5.00
CA ILE A 96 6.39 -2.40 4.73
C ILE A 96 5.24 -3.35 4.43
N VAL A 97 5.49 -4.37 3.60
CA VAL A 97 4.47 -5.35 3.22
C VAL A 97 3.99 -6.13 4.45
N ASN A 98 4.92 -6.56 5.31
CA ASN A 98 4.57 -7.28 6.54
C ASN A 98 3.80 -6.39 7.52
N ASP A 99 4.16 -5.12 7.63
CA ASP A 99 3.44 -4.16 8.46
C ASP A 99 1.99 -3.95 7.95
N HIS A 100 1.82 -3.76 6.65
CA HIS A 100 0.50 -3.64 6.04
C HIS A 100 -0.37 -4.88 6.31
N TYR A 101 0.21 -6.07 6.18
CA TYR A 101 -0.52 -7.30 6.43
C TYR A 101 -0.90 -7.43 7.91
N GLY A 102 -0.01 -7.07 8.81
CA GLY A 102 -0.32 -7.01 10.24
C GLY A 102 -1.49 -6.07 10.54
N ASP A 103 -1.50 -4.89 9.92
CA ASP A 103 -2.58 -3.92 10.11
C ASP A 103 -3.94 -4.49 9.68
N VAL A 104 -4.02 -5.13 8.53
CA VAL A 104 -5.30 -5.69 8.06
C VAL A 104 -5.76 -6.86 8.92
N LEU A 105 -4.84 -7.69 9.39
CA LEU A 105 -5.18 -8.78 10.30
C LEU A 105 -5.76 -8.25 11.60
N TRP A 106 -5.19 -7.17 12.13
CA TRP A 106 -5.73 -6.50 13.32
C TRP A 106 -7.17 -6.03 13.11
N ARG A 107 -7.42 -5.35 11.98
CA ARG A 107 -8.76 -4.86 11.64
C ARG A 107 -9.79 -5.99 11.49
N LEU A 108 -9.34 -7.17 11.08
CA LEU A 108 -10.19 -8.36 10.98
C LEU A 108 -10.28 -9.14 12.30
N ASN A 109 -9.84 -8.55 13.40
CA ASN A 109 -9.84 -9.13 14.75
C ASN A 109 -8.96 -10.39 14.88
N LYS A 110 -7.96 -10.52 14.04
CA LYS A 110 -6.94 -11.58 14.08
C LYS A 110 -5.69 -11.06 14.79
N LYS A 111 -5.87 -10.70 16.08
CA LYS A 111 -4.87 -9.92 16.84
C LYS A 111 -3.57 -10.66 17.09
N VAL A 112 -3.63 -11.96 17.36
CA VAL A 112 -2.43 -12.78 17.59
C VAL A 112 -1.60 -12.85 16.31
N GLN A 113 -2.25 -13.10 15.18
CA GLN A 113 -1.57 -13.13 13.88
C GLN A 113 -1.00 -11.76 13.51
N ALA A 114 -1.75 -10.68 13.77
CA ALA A 114 -1.26 -9.33 13.53
C ALA A 114 0.04 -9.06 14.30
N ARG A 115 0.07 -9.40 15.57
CA ARG A 115 1.27 -9.25 16.40
C ARG A 115 2.44 -10.09 15.90
N TYR A 116 2.17 -11.28 15.40
CA TYR A 116 3.20 -12.13 14.79
C TYR A 116 3.90 -11.41 13.63
N PHE A 117 3.13 -10.81 12.72
CA PHE A 117 3.71 -10.10 11.58
C PHE A 117 4.42 -8.82 12.01
N TRP A 118 3.85 -8.04 12.92
CA TRP A 118 4.52 -6.86 13.46
C TRP A 118 5.82 -7.19 14.18
N ASN A 119 5.83 -8.23 14.99
CA ASN A 119 7.07 -8.69 15.64
C ASN A 119 8.11 -9.14 14.62
N GLY A 120 7.66 -9.77 13.54
CA GLY A 120 8.55 -10.17 12.45
C GLY A 120 9.25 -8.98 11.80
N VAL A 121 8.56 -7.84 11.65
CA VAL A 121 9.15 -6.63 11.09
C VAL A 121 10.33 -6.14 11.93
N LEU A 122 10.22 -6.20 13.26
CA LEU A 122 11.31 -5.77 14.17
C LEU A 122 12.57 -6.62 14.01
N LYS A 123 12.45 -7.84 13.49
CA LYS A 123 13.56 -8.77 13.32
C LYS A 123 14.23 -8.65 11.95
N LEU A 124 13.63 -7.89 11.02
CA LEU A 124 14.19 -7.69 9.68
C LEU A 124 15.32 -6.67 9.72
N GLU A 125 16.43 -6.97 9.00
CA GLU A 125 17.61 -6.11 8.98
C GLU A 125 17.35 -4.74 8.34
N ASP A 126 16.50 -4.72 7.30
CA ASP A 126 16.24 -3.52 6.50
C ASP A 126 15.16 -2.61 7.08
N THR A 127 14.68 -2.87 8.29
CA THR A 127 13.62 -2.06 8.90
C THR A 127 14.19 -0.74 9.42
N GLU A 128 13.64 0.36 8.91
CA GLU A 128 14.01 1.71 9.36
C GLU A 128 13.58 1.97 10.80
N GLU A 129 14.35 2.78 11.53
CA GLU A 129 14.08 3.10 12.93
C GLU A 129 12.70 3.73 13.16
N LYS A 130 12.26 4.58 12.24
CA LYS A 130 10.93 5.19 12.33
C LYS A 130 9.83 4.13 12.30
N LEU A 131 9.94 3.15 11.42
CA LEU A 131 8.99 2.05 11.32
C LEU A 131 9.04 1.17 12.56
N LYS A 132 10.23 0.87 13.08
CA LYS A 132 10.38 0.09 14.33
C LYS A 132 9.61 0.74 15.48
N LYS A 133 9.73 2.05 15.64
CA LYS A 133 9.02 2.79 16.71
C LYS A 133 7.51 2.74 16.52
N GLU A 134 7.03 2.86 15.29
CA GLU A 134 5.61 2.74 14.99
C GLU A 134 5.08 1.35 15.32
N ILE A 135 5.83 0.30 14.96
CA ILE A 135 5.49 -1.10 15.26
C ILE A 135 5.47 -1.36 16.76
N GLU A 136 6.45 -0.86 17.51
CA GLU A 136 6.47 -1.00 18.96
C GLU A 136 5.21 -0.42 19.59
N LYS A 137 4.72 0.72 19.11
CA LYS A 137 3.46 1.30 19.56
C LYS A 137 2.27 0.41 19.20
N LYS A 138 2.23 -0.13 18.00
CA LYS A 138 1.16 -1.06 17.59
C LYS A 138 1.12 -2.31 18.46
N LEU A 139 2.27 -2.83 18.84
CA LEU A 139 2.35 -4.01 19.69
C LEU A 139 1.81 -3.75 21.10
N VAL A 140 1.93 -2.53 21.60
CA VAL A 140 1.43 -2.14 22.94
C VAL A 140 -0.04 -1.75 22.88
N PHE A 141 -0.43 -0.89 21.96
CA PHE A 141 -1.74 -0.26 21.93
C PHE A 141 -2.70 -0.82 20.86
N GLY A 142 -2.18 -1.55 19.87
CA GLY A 142 -2.95 -1.91 18.69
C GLY A 142 -3.16 -0.72 17.76
N LEU A 143 -4.15 -0.83 16.94
CA LEU A 143 -4.53 0.23 16.00
C LEU A 143 -5.74 1.01 16.50
#